data_b6dd4c7f11f07e28a3a6492f0fea714f
#
_entry.id   b6dd4c7f11f07e28a3a6492f0fea714f
#
_cell.length_a   1.000
_cell.length_b   1.000
_cell.length_c   1.000
_cell.angle_alpha   90.00
_cell.angle_beta   90.00
_cell.angle_gamma   90.00
#
_symmetry.space_group_name_H-M   'P 1'
#
loop_
_entity.id
_entity.type
_entity.pdbx_description
1 polymer ?
#
loop_
_entity_poly.entity_id
_entity_poly.type
_entity_poly.pdbx_seq_one_letter_code
_entity_poly.pdbx_strand_id
1 'polypeptide(L)'
;MNQLLDESLSLQVAESIKSKAKKPFDNAYKAVLATEGAKYVQGFIVFSGHPYKPVEHAWIELENVIIDPTFPHLKRKAENIWYFPAQSLTVKKLKAIIEESEEDYPEDDPLPIYGDAPYEYYGDVMLGDQKYLDAYQAAEVKCREINGLDAEKN
;
A
#
# COMPACT_ATOMS: atom_id res chain seq x y z
N MET A 1 13.31 11.33 3.35
CA MET A 1 12.33 12.35 2.91
C MET A 1 11.05 11.66 2.48
N ASN A 2 9.93 12.14 3.00
CA ASN A 2 8.64 11.55 2.66
C ASN A 2 8.18 12.00 1.28
N GLN A 3 7.65 11.05 0.52
CA GLN A 3 7.06 11.35 -0.76
C GLN A 3 5.66 11.93 -0.54
N LEU A 4 5.26 12.80 -1.44
CA LEU A 4 3.95 13.45 -1.35
C LEU A 4 2.97 12.77 -2.29
N LEU A 5 1.73 12.64 -1.84
CA LEU A 5 0.64 12.17 -2.68
C LEU A 5 0.26 13.27 -3.68
N ASP A 6 0.25 12.91 -4.94
CA ASP A 6 -0.25 13.82 -5.99
C ASP A 6 -1.74 13.52 -6.20
N GLU A 7 -2.58 14.38 -5.65
CA GLU A 7 -4.03 14.18 -5.70
C GLU A 7 -4.57 14.23 -7.12
N SER A 8 -4.11 15.18 -7.91
CA SER A 8 -4.58 15.35 -9.28
C SER A 8 -4.28 14.13 -10.13
N LEU A 9 -3.04 13.66 -10.11
CA LEU A 9 -2.65 12.46 -10.84
C LEU A 9 -3.35 11.22 -10.32
N SER A 10 -3.56 11.14 -9.00
CA SER A 10 -4.27 10.01 -8.40
C SER A 10 -5.70 9.92 -8.93
N LEU A 11 -6.38 11.06 -9.03
CA LEU A 11 -7.74 11.10 -9.57
C LEU A 11 -7.76 10.75 -11.05
N GLN A 12 -6.80 11.28 -11.83
CA GLN A 12 -6.71 11.00 -13.26
C GLN A 12 -6.47 9.50 -13.52
N VAL A 13 -5.53 8.91 -12.81
CA VAL A 13 -5.21 7.50 -12.97
C VAL A 13 -6.40 6.64 -12.52
N ALA A 14 -7.01 6.98 -11.39
CA ALA A 14 -8.18 6.26 -10.89
C ALA A 14 -9.31 6.21 -11.93
N GLU A 15 -9.58 7.34 -12.58
CA GLU A 15 -10.59 7.40 -13.62
C GLU A 15 -10.19 6.57 -14.84
N SER A 16 -8.93 6.71 -15.26
CA SER A 16 -8.40 5.99 -16.42
C SER A 16 -8.53 4.48 -16.30
N ILE A 17 -8.22 3.93 -15.14
CA ILE A 17 -8.28 2.48 -14.92
C ILE A 17 -9.63 2.02 -14.38
N LYS A 18 -10.53 2.94 -14.10
CA LYS A 18 -11.84 2.65 -13.48
C LYS A 18 -11.65 1.92 -12.14
N SER A 19 -10.89 2.56 -11.26
CA SER A 19 -10.56 1.99 -9.95
C SER A 19 -11.82 1.70 -9.14
N LYS A 20 -11.71 0.73 -8.24
CA LYS A 20 -12.83 0.28 -7.41
C LYS A 20 -12.54 0.47 -5.94
N ALA A 21 -13.58 0.73 -5.16
CA ALA A 21 -13.45 0.81 -3.72
C ALA A 21 -13.02 -0.54 -3.15
N LYS A 22 -12.21 -0.52 -2.11
CA LYS A 22 -11.76 -1.72 -1.38
C LYS A 22 -10.96 -2.71 -2.22
N LYS A 23 -10.33 -2.23 -3.30
CA LYS A 23 -9.51 -3.06 -4.18
C LYS A 23 -8.15 -2.39 -4.43
N PRO A 24 -7.42 -2.02 -3.36
CA PRO A 24 -6.18 -1.25 -3.54
C PRO A 24 -5.10 -2.00 -4.32
N PHE A 25 -4.99 -3.30 -4.14
CA PHE A 25 -3.96 -4.08 -4.82
C PHE A 25 -4.24 -4.21 -6.31
N ASP A 26 -5.49 -4.50 -6.66
CA ASP A 26 -5.91 -4.57 -8.06
C ASP A 26 -5.79 -3.21 -8.74
N ASN A 27 -6.22 -2.16 -8.05
CA ASN A 27 -6.12 -0.79 -8.58
C ASN A 27 -4.66 -0.41 -8.86
N ALA A 28 -3.77 -0.67 -7.91
CA ALA A 28 -2.36 -0.34 -8.06
C ALA A 28 -1.72 -1.16 -9.19
N TYR A 29 -2.09 -2.42 -9.33
CA TYR A 29 -1.58 -3.26 -10.40
C TYR A 29 -1.99 -2.71 -11.77
N LYS A 30 -3.27 -2.40 -11.93
CA LYS A 30 -3.77 -1.81 -13.18
C LYS A 30 -3.10 -0.47 -13.47
N ALA A 31 -2.92 0.34 -12.43
CA ALA A 31 -2.32 1.65 -12.57
C ALA A 31 -0.85 1.57 -13.01
N VAL A 32 -0.08 0.65 -12.44
CA VAL A 32 1.33 0.52 -12.79
C VAL A 32 1.51 0.04 -14.23
N LEU A 33 0.61 -0.80 -14.70
CA LEU A 33 0.65 -1.26 -16.09
C LEU A 33 0.30 -0.12 -17.07
N ALA A 34 -0.52 0.81 -16.64
CA ALA A 34 -0.99 1.91 -17.47
C ALA A 34 -0.11 3.16 -17.39
N THR A 35 0.86 3.19 -16.47
CA THR A 35 1.67 4.39 -16.21
C THR A 35 3.15 4.08 -16.47
N GLU A 36 3.65 4.52 -17.63
CA GLU A 36 5.02 4.27 -18.02
C GLU A 36 6.01 4.80 -16.99
N GLY A 37 6.99 3.98 -16.64
CA GLY A 37 8.05 4.36 -15.70
C GLY A 37 7.68 4.26 -14.23
N ALA A 38 6.43 3.95 -13.91
CA ALA A 38 5.99 3.84 -12.53
C ALA A 38 6.41 2.52 -11.90
N LYS A 39 6.47 2.51 -10.56
CA LYS A 39 6.71 1.30 -9.78
C LYS A 39 5.49 0.98 -8.95
N TYR A 40 5.24 -0.31 -8.77
CA TYR A 40 4.21 -0.79 -7.87
C TYR A 40 4.78 -0.78 -6.44
N VAL A 41 4.05 -0.20 -5.51
CA VAL A 41 4.48 -0.13 -4.12
C VAL A 41 3.41 -0.74 -3.23
N GLN A 42 3.86 -1.58 -2.31
CA GLN A 42 2.96 -2.18 -1.35
C GLN A 42 3.48 -1.92 0.05
N GLY A 43 2.58 -1.68 0.97
CA GLY A 43 2.92 -1.39 2.34
C GLY A 43 1.67 -1.09 3.15
N PHE A 44 1.73 -0.02 3.92
CA PHE A 44 0.65 0.34 4.83
C PHE A 44 0.31 1.80 4.73
N ILE A 45 -0.96 2.11 5.01
CA ILE A 45 -1.39 3.49 5.21
C ILE A 45 -1.96 3.63 6.60
N VAL A 46 -1.88 4.86 7.11
CA VAL A 46 -2.40 5.21 8.43
C VAL A 46 -3.27 6.45 8.25
N PHE A 47 -4.39 6.47 8.93
CA PHE A 47 -5.31 7.60 8.88
C PHE A 47 -5.34 8.35 10.19
N SER A 48 -5.57 9.65 10.12
CA SER A 48 -6.04 10.41 11.26
C SER A 48 -7.49 9.99 11.47
N GLY A 49 -7.75 9.25 12.54
CA GLY A 49 -9.06 8.70 12.84
C GLY A 49 -9.17 7.20 12.58
N HIS A 50 -10.42 6.75 12.49
CA HIS A 50 -10.72 5.33 12.26
C HIS A 50 -10.01 4.79 11.01
N PRO A 51 -9.48 3.56 11.04
CA PRO A 51 -9.68 2.48 12.02
C PRO A 51 -8.66 2.40 13.16
N TYR A 52 -7.81 3.39 13.34
CA TYR A 52 -6.84 3.49 14.43
C TYR A 52 -5.78 2.38 14.41
N LYS A 53 -5.48 1.87 13.24
CA LYS A 53 -4.45 0.85 13.04
C LYS A 53 -3.90 0.95 11.63
N PRO A 54 -2.68 0.43 11.37
CA PRO A 54 -2.17 0.38 9.99
C PRO A 54 -3.08 -0.49 9.12
N VAL A 55 -3.24 -0.06 7.87
CA VAL A 55 -4.07 -0.76 6.89
C VAL A 55 -3.18 -1.16 5.72
N GLU A 56 -3.24 -2.42 5.31
CA GLU A 56 -2.52 -2.85 4.13
C GLU A 56 -3.02 -2.09 2.90
N HIS A 57 -2.08 -1.66 2.07
CA HIS A 57 -2.43 -0.85 0.92
C HIS A 57 -1.39 -1.01 -0.19
N ALA A 58 -1.76 -0.55 -1.37
CA ALA A 58 -0.84 -0.49 -2.50
C ALA A 58 -1.12 0.76 -3.30
N TRP A 59 -0.07 1.26 -3.94
CA TRP A 59 -0.13 2.46 -4.77
C TRP A 59 0.99 2.39 -5.80
N ILE A 60 1.14 3.44 -6.59
CA ILE A 60 2.29 3.50 -7.51
C ILE A 60 3.12 4.74 -7.21
N GLU A 61 4.37 4.70 -7.62
CA GLU A 61 5.29 5.82 -7.48
C GLU A 61 5.86 6.18 -8.85
N LEU A 62 5.89 7.47 -9.13
CA LEU A 62 6.47 7.99 -10.35
C LEU A 62 7.22 9.27 -9.99
N GLU A 63 8.53 9.30 -10.29
CA GLU A 63 9.36 10.50 -10.08
C GLU A 63 9.21 11.11 -8.69
N ASN A 64 9.30 10.26 -7.66
CA ASN A 64 9.25 10.67 -6.25
C ASN A 64 7.90 11.20 -5.77
N VAL A 65 6.83 10.97 -6.53
CA VAL A 65 5.48 11.26 -6.03
C VAL A 65 4.68 9.97 -5.90
N ILE A 66 3.75 9.98 -4.95
CA ILE A 66 2.82 8.90 -4.74
C ILE A 66 1.58 9.17 -5.58
N ILE A 67 1.18 8.16 -6.36
CA ILE A 67 -0.08 8.18 -7.10
C ILE A 67 -0.89 7.01 -6.58
N ASP A 68 -2.01 7.31 -5.93
CA ASP A 68 -2.84 6.28 -5.33
C ASP A 68 -4.18 6.19 -6.05
N PRO A 69 -4.35 5.18 -6.90
CA PRO A 69 -5.59 5.04 -7.66
C PRO A 69 -6.80 4.68 -6.78
N THR A 70 -6.58 4.33 -5.53
CA THR A 70 -7.68 4.08 -4.60
C THR A 70 -8.07 5.34 -3.83
N PHE A 71 -7.26 6.39 -3.92
CA PHE A 71 -7.48 7.63 -3.17
C PHE A 71 -8.91 8.16 -3.22
N PRO A 72 -9.58 8.26 -4.39
CA PRO A 72 -10.94 8.80 -4.42
C PRO A 72 -11.96 7.97 -3.65
N HIS A 73 -11.65 6.72 -3.39
CA HIS A 73 -12.54 5.83 -2.64
C HIS A 73 -12.27 5.83 -1.13
N LEU A 74 -11.16 6.44 -0.70
CA LEU A 74 -10.82 6.50 0.72
C LEU A 74 -11.64 7.53 1.48
N LYS A 75 -12.17 8.52 0.76
CA LYS A 75 -13.02 9.58 1.31
C LYS A 75 -12.35 10.32 2.45
N ARG A 76 -11.08 10.64 2.27
CA ARG A 76 -10.28 11.38 3.24
C ARG A 76 -9.42 12.39 2.52
N LYS A 77 -9.04 13.44 3.23
CA LYS A 77 -8.12 14.44 2.69
C LYS A 77 -6.72 13.84 2.68
N ALA A 78 -5.92 14.20 1.67
CA ALA A 78 -4.55 13.71 1.53
C ALA A 78 -3.72 13.99 2.79
N GLU A 79 -3.94 15.14 3.43
CA GLU A 79 -3.22 15.51 4.66
C GLU A 79 -3.51 14.61 5.86
N ASN A 80 -4.55 13.79 5.77
CA ASN A 80 -4.94 12.85 6.83
C ASN A 80 -4.53 11.41 6.53
N ILE A 81 -3.69 11.21 5.54
CA ILE A 81 -3.22 9.89 5.13
C ILE A 81 -1.69 9.87 5.12
N TRP A 82 -1.10 8.87 5.76
CA TRP A 82 0.36 8.66 5.77
C TRP A 82 0.68 7.32 5.14
N TYR A 83 1.67 7.30 4.23
CA TYR A 83 2.05 6.12 3.45
C TYR A 83 3.37 5.55 3.97
N PHE A 84 3.41 4.24 4.19
CA PHE A 84 4.59 3.53 4.69
C PHE A 84 4.92 2.38 3.74
N PRO A 85 5.83 2.60 2.78
CA PRO A 85 6.16 1.56 1.81
C PRO A 85 6.95 0.44 2.46
N ALA A 86 6.62 -0.80 2.10
CA ALA A 86 7.35 -1.98 2.50
C ALA A 86 8.18 -2.52 1.34
N GLN A 87 7.60 -2.50 0.13
CA GLN A 87 8.26 -3.03 -1.04
C GLN A 87 7.89 -2.25 -2.28
N SER A 88 8.90 -1.96 -3.11
CA SER A 88 8.72 -1.25 -4.37
C SER A 88 9.24 -2.13 -5.50
N LEU A 89 8.42 -2.37 -6.51
CA LEU A 89 8.72 -3.29 -7.59
C LEU A 89 8.54 -2.65 -8.96
N THR A 90 9.48 -2.95 -9.86
CA THR A 90 9.30 -2.61 -11.27
C THR A 90 8.18 -3.49 -11.83
N VAL A 91 7.59 -3.08 -12.95
CA VAL A 91 6.56 -3.89 -13.62
C VAL A 91 7.09 -5.28 -13.95
N LYS A 92 8.33 -5.36 -14.42
CA LYS A 92 8.95 -6.65 -14.76
C LYS A 92 9.01 -7.61 -13.57
N LYS A 93 9.48 -7.11 -12.42
CA LYS A 93 9.57 -7.93 -11.22
C LYS A 93 8.19 -8.31 -10.70
N LEU A 94 7.26 -7.37 -10.72
CA LEU A 94 5.90 -7.63 -10.29
C LEU A 94 5.24 -8.73 -11.11
N LYS A 95 5.37 -8.67 -12.43
CA LYS A 95 4.81 -9.69 -13.32
C LYS A 95 5.43 -11.04 -13.04
N ALA A 96 6.76 -11.10 -12.81
CA ALA A 96 7.43 -12.35 -12.50
C ALA A 96 6.91 -12.99 -11.21
N ILE A 97 6.69 -12.18 -10.18
CA ILE A 97 6.15 -12.66 -8.90
C ILE A 97 4.72 -13.18 -9.09
N ILE A 98 3.91 -12.47 -9.84
CA ILE A 98 2.52 -12.86 -10.10
C ILE A 98 2.47 -14.18 -10.88
N GLU A 99 3.30 -14.33 -11.90
CA GLU A 99 3.36 -15.55 -12.70
C GLU A 99 3.79 -16.75 -11.86
N GLU A 100 4.78 -16.58 -11.00
CA GLU A 100 5.24 -17.64 -10.11
C GLU A 100 4.15 -18.04 -9.13
N SER A 101 3.46 -17.05 -8.55
CA SER A 101 2.35 -17.31 -7.63
C SER A 101 1.21 -18.05 -8.30
N GLU A 102 0.85 -17.67 -9.52
CA GLU A 102 -0.22 -18.32 -10.28
C GLU A 102 0.14 -19.76 -10.65
N GLU A 103 1.43 -20.01 -10.91
CA GLU A 103 1.94 -21.33 -11.22
C GLU A 103 1.89 -22.25 -10.00
N ASP A 104 2.33 -21.74 -8.84
CA ASP A 104 2.38 -22.52 -7.60
C ASP A 104 1.03 -22.63 -6.91
N TYR A 105 0.23 -21.58 -6.98
CA TYR A 105 -1.05 -21.50 -6.28
C TYR A 105 -2.14 -20.91 -7.22
N PRO A 106 -2.53 -21.68 -8.23
CA PRO A 106 -3.42 -21.15 -9.28
C PRO A 106 -4.81 -20.72 -8.80
N GLU A 107 -5.22 -21.15 -7.62
CA GLU A 107 -6.54 -20.79 -7.09
C GLU A 107 -6.50 -19.55 -6.18
N ASP A 108 -5.31 -19.09 -5.82
CA ASP A 108 -5.17 -17.97 -4.91
C ASP A 108 -4.92 -16.68 -5.68
N ASP A 109 -5.43 -15.58 -5.14
CA ASP A 109 -5.14 -14.26 -5.67
C ASP A 109 -3.64 -13.97 -5.43
N PRO A 110 -2.86 -13.62 -6.45
CA PRO A 110 -1.43 -13.36 -6.27
C PRO A 110 -1.12 -12.09 -5.49
N LEU A 111 -2.10 -11.22 -5.28
CA LEU A 111 -1.94 -10.00 -4.51
C LEU A 111 -2.87 -10.03 -3.29
N PRO A 112 -2.48 -9.47 -2.16
CA PRO A 112 -1.21 -8.78 -1.89
C PRO A 112 0.00 -9.71 -1.75
N ILE A 113 1.17 -9.11 -1.85
CA ILE A 113 2.44 -9.81 -1.64
C ILE A 113 2.77 -9.70 -0.15
N TYR A 114 3.14 -10.81 0.48
CA TYR A 114 3.39 -10.82 1.93
C TYR A 114 4.87 -10.77 2.32
N GLY A 115 5.77 -10.64 1.32
CA GLY A 115 7.19 -10.68 1.57
C GLY A 115 7.71 -12.12 1.54
N ASP A 116 8.90 -12.34 2.11
CA ASP A 116 9.54 -13.67 2.13
C ASP A 116 9.27 -14.40 3.44
N ALA A 117 9.20 -15.72 3.36
CA ALA A 117 9.06 -16.58 4.56
C ALA A 117 10.27 -16.41 5.50
N PRO A 118 10.13 -16.69 6.80
CA PRO A 118 8.92 -17.18 7.45
C PRO A 118 7.88 -16.08 7.66
N TYR A 119 6.62 -16.47 7.72
CA TYR A 119 5.51 -15.53 7.92
C TYR A 119 5.09 -15.51 9.39
N GLU A 120 4.80 -14.31 9.88
CA GLU A 120 4.34 -14.12 11.26
C GLU A 120 3.20 -13.10 11.27
N TYR A 121 2.40 -13.14 12.33
CA TYR A 121 1.35 -12.17 12.52
C TYR A 121 1.86 -10.93 13.25
N TYR A 122 1.52 -9.78 12.73
CA TYR A 122 1.75 -8.47 13.34
C TYR A 122 0.38 -7.82 13.48
N GLY A 123 -0.18 -7.89 14.69
CA GLY A 123 -1.58 -7.55 14.87
C GLY A 123 -2.45 -8.57 14.15
N ASP A 124 -3.31 -8.11 13.25
CA ASP A 124 -4.18 -8.99 12.45
C ASP A 124 -3.66 -9.22 11.03
N VAL A 125 -2.41 -8.83 10.76
CA VAL A 125 -1.80 -8.93 9.44
C VAL A 125 -0.69 -9.98 9.46
N MET A 126 -0.73 -10.93 8.52
CA MET A 126 0.33 -11.92 8.37
C MET A 126 1.33 -11.46 7.32
N LEU A 127 2.59 -11.32 7.72
CA LEU A 127 3.64 -10.82 6.86
C LEU A 127 4.91 -11.64 7.00
N GLY A 128 5.73 -11.63 5.95
CA GLY A 128 7.10 -12.14 5.98
C GLY A 128 8.07 -10.98 5.98
N ASP A 129 9.33 -11.31 6.03
CA ASP A 129 10.55 -10.51 5.96
C ASP A 129 10.59 -9.20 6.78
N GLN A 130 11.82 -8.64 6.87
CA GLN A 130 12.10 -7.51 7.74
C GLN A 130 11.53 -6.19 7.18
N LYS A 131 11.46 -6.06 5.87
CA LYS A 131 10.95 -4.82 5.26
C LYS A 131 9.50 -4.56 5.63
N TYR A 132 8.68 -5.60 5.59
CA TYR A 132 7.28 -5.49 5.96
C TYR A 132 7.10 -5.21 7.44
N LEU A 133 7.90 -5.88 8.28
CA LEU A 133 7.86 -5.63 9.72
C LEU A 133 8.24 -4.19 10.04
N ASP A 134 9.31 -3.68 9.43
CA ASP A 134 9.77 -2.31 9.67
C ASP A 134 8.71 -1.30 9.25
N ALA A 135 8.09 -1.51 8.09
CA ALA A 135 7.03 -0.63 7.60
C ALA A 135 5.81 -0.66 8.52
N TYR A 136 5.42 -1.85 8.97
CA TYR A 136 4.29 -2.01 9.88
C TYR A 136 4.55 -1.30 11.21
N GLN A 137 5.74 -1.48 11.79
CA GLN A 137 6.09 -0.84 13.06
C GLN A 137 6.12 0.68 12.94
N ALA A 138 6.68 1.19 11.85
CA ALA A 138 6.70 2.64 11.61
C ALA A 138 5.27 3.19 11.46
N ALA A 139 4.42 2.47 10.75
CA ALA A 139 3.02 2.85 10.59
C ALA A 139 2.28 2.82 11.94
N GLU A 140 2.55 1.82 12.75
CA GLU A 140 1.93 1.68 14.07
C GLU A 140 2.30 2.84 15.00
N VAL A 141 3.58 3.20 15.02
CA VAL A 141 4.06 4.34 15.82
C VAL A 141 3.37 5.63 15.38
N LYS A 142 3.31 5.85 14.07
CA LYS A 142 2.66 7.05 13.53
C LYS A 142 1.17 7.07 13.87
N CYS A 143 0.52 5.95 13.76
CA CYS A 143 -0.90 5.83 14.06
C CYS A 143 -1.21 6.22 15.51
N ARG A 144 -0.40 5.78 16.45
CA ARG A 144 -0.56 6.13 17.86
C ARG A 144 -0.29 7.62 18.08
N GLU A 145 0.75 8.12 17.45
CA GLU A 145 1.15 9.53 17.59
C GLU A 145 0.04 10.47 17.13
N ILE A 146 -0.48 10.27 15.93
CA ILE A 146 -1.46 11.19 15.35
C ILE A 146 -2.86 11.04 15.96
N ASN A 147 -3.15 9.91 16.58
CA ASN A 147 -4.45 9.65 17.17
C ASN A 147 -4.45 9.74 18.70
N GLY A 148 -3.32 10.14 19.27
CA GLY A 148 -3.21 10.32 20.72
C GLY A 148 -3.28 9.04 21.53
N LEU A 149 -3.04 7.89 20.92
CA LEU A 149 -3.20 6.60 21.60
C LEU A 149 -2.11 6.34 22.64
N ASP A 150 -0.94 6.92 22.46
CA ASP A 150 0.15 6.76 23.42
C ASP A 150 -0.15 7.44 24.73
N ALA A 151 -0.86 8.56 24.70
CA ALA A 151 -1.22 9.29 25.92
C ALA A 151 -2.14 8.49 26.84
N GLU A 152 -2.91 7.58 26.30
CA GLU A 152 -3.87 6.76 27.06
C GLU A 152 -3.20 5.69 27.91
N LYS A 153 -1.92 5.43 27.64
CA LYS A 153 -1.18 4.38 28.34
C LYS A 153 -0.52 4.85 29.63
N ASN A 154 -0.58 6.12 29.88
CA ASN A 154 0.08 6.72 31.03
C ASN A 154 -0.81 6.84 32.24
#